data_68ad9e375d02fe018edbc68d35781b10
#
_entry.id   68ad9e375d02fe018edbc68d35781b10
#
_cell.length_a   1.000
_cell.length_b   1.000
_cell.length_c   1.000
_cell.angle_alpha   90.00
_cell.angle_beta   90.00
_cell.angle_gamma   90.00
#
_symmetry.space_group_name_H-M   'P 1'
#
loop_
_entity.id
_entity.type
_entity.pdbx_description
1 polymer ?
#
loop_
_entity_poly.entity_id
_entity_poly.type
_entity_poly.pdbx_seq_one_letter_code
_entity_poly.pdbx_strand_id
1 'polypeptide(L)'
;MAGTVIQDGDDDTAMSDINVVPLTDVMLVLLIVFLITTQVIKQAVPIKLPDVRYEPTMTKPENVSLTVRGGPGGSCEVYWGMTKISQKDLLDRAVKKLEDQIKKVGGVQNINEENMPEAHIRGDVNTPYKCIGAAIITMQQAGFQRVGFISEPPPLAGFRAN
;
A
#
# COMPACT_ATOMS: atom_id res chain seq x y z
N MET A 1 -3.27 -58.05 71.25
CA MET A 1 -2.38 -56.93 70.81
C MET A 1 -2.90 -56.51 69.45
N ALA A 2 -3.57 -55.39 69.40
CA ALA A 2 -4.28 -54.87 68.25
C ALA A 2 -3.32 -54.00 67.42
N GLY A 3 -3.14 -54.37 66.16
CA GLY A 3 -2.44 -53.56 65.16
C GLY A 3 -3.43 -52.76 64.36
N THR A 4 -3.33 -51.46 64.47
CA THR A 4 -4.15 -50.48 63.77
C THR A 4 -3.62 -50.33 62.35
N VAL A 5 -4.45 -50.68 61.36
CA VAL A 5 -4.19 -50.43 59.94
C VAL A 5 -4.59 -49.00 59.67
N ILE A 6 -3.65 -48.15 59.31
CA ILE A 6 -3.89 -46.81 58.79
C ILE A 6 -4.26 -46.98 57.33
N GLN A 7 -5.50 -46.66 57.03
CA GLN A 7 -6.04 -46.61 55.68
C GLN A 7 -5.58 -45.30 55.05
N ASP A 8 -4.64 -45.42 54.14
CA ASP A 8 -4.13 -44.29 53.29
C ASP A 8 -5.25 -43.91 52.34
N GLY A 9 -5.74 -42.68 52.48
CA GLY A 9 -6.77 -42.16 51.62
C GLY A 9 -6.18 -41.85 50.23
N ASP A 10 -6.63 -42.62 49.25
CA ASP A 10 -6.44 -42.32 47.85
C ASP A 10 -7.13 -41.00 47.50
N ASP A 11 -6.39 -39.92 47.51
CA ASP A 11 -6.79 -38.67 46.84
C ASP A 11 -6.70 -38.90 45.33
N ASP A 12 -7.78 -39.49 44.80
CA ASP A 12 -8.05 -39.57 43.38
C ASP A 12 -8.39 -38.17 42.85
N THR A 13 -7.37 -37.33 42.76
CA THR A 13 -7.44 -36.10 41.98
C THR A 13 -7.56 -36.51 40.51
N ALA A 14 -8.79 -36.58 40.04
CA ALA A 14 -9.09 -36.75 38.62
C ALA A 14 -8.44 -35.59 37.86
N MET A 15 -7.21 -35.87 37.40
CA MET A 15 -6.50 -35.01 36.45
C MET A 15 -7.32 -35.08 35.17
N SER A 16 -8.26 -34.13 35.01
CA SER A 16 -8.96 -33.92 33.78
C SER A 16 -7.95 -33.32 32.78
N ASP A 17 -7.24 -34.16 32.09
CA ASP A 17 -6.39 -33.79 30.99
C ASP A 17 -7.27 -33.25 29.89
N ILE A 18 -7.41 -31.91 29.89
CA ILE A 18 -8.10 -31.19 28.80
C ILE A 18 -7.23 -31.35 27.56
N ASN A 19 -7.72 -32.13 26.61
CA ASN A 19 -7.06 -32.22 25.32
C ASN A 19 -7.09 -30.84 24.63
N VAL A 20 -5.94 -30.14 24.62
CA VAL A 20 -5.80 -28.80 24.07
C VAL A 20 -5.76 -28.77 22.54
N VAL A 21 -5.60 -29.93 21.89
CA VAL A 21 -5.50 -30.05 20.44
C VAL A 21 -6.76 -29.48 19.72
N PRO A 22 -7.99 -29.80 20.14
CA PRO A 22 -9.18 -29.20 19.51
C PRO A 22 -9.27 -27.69 19.71
N LEU A 23 -8.78 -27.17 20.84
CA LEU A 23 -8.76 -25.74 21.11
C LEU A 23 -7.74 -25.00 20.22
N THR A 24 -6.54 -25.57 20.09
CA THR A 24 -5.49 -24.98 19.24
C THR A 24 -5.85 -25.01 17.77
N ASP A 25 -6.58 -26.04 17.30
CA ASP A 25 -7.05 -26.13 15.92
C ASP A 25 -8.05 -25.00 15.60
N VAL A 26 -9.05 -24.79 16.47
CA VAL A 26 -9.99 -23.68 16.31
C VAL A 26 -9.30 -22.32 16.32
N MET A 27 -8.33 -22.12 17.23
CA MET A 27 -7.59 -20.87 17.32
C MET A 27 -6.72 -20.63 16.07
N LEU A 28 -6.11 -21.70 15.53
CA LEU A 28 -5.31 -21.61 14.31
C LEU A 28 -6.19 -21.28 13.10
N VAL A 29 -7.33 -21.93 12.94
CA VAL A 29 -8.28 -21.62 11.85
C VAL A 29 -8.78 -20.19 11.93
N LEU A 30 -9.16 -19.73 13.14
CA LEU A 30 -9.59 -18.34 13.33
C LEU A 30 -8.47 -17.35 12.99
N LEU A 31 -7.22 -17.64 13.36
CA LEU A 31 -6.08 -16.80 13.05
C LEU A 31 -5.86 -16.69 11.53
N ILE A 32 -5.91 -17.81 10.81
CA ILE A 32 -5.77 -17.82 9.35
C ILE A 32 -6.89 -17.03 8.69
N VAL A 33 -8.15 -17.25 9.12
CA VAL A 33 -9.29 -16.50 8.58
C VAL A 33 -9.13 -15.01 8.84
N PHE A 34 -8.68 -14.61 10.04
CA PHE A 34 -8.38 -13.20 10.35
C PHE A 34 -7.31 -12.63 9.42
N LEU A 35 -6.22 -13.37 9.19
CA LEU A 35 -5.13 -12.91 8.32
C LEU A 35 -5.57 -12.70 6.86
N ILE A 36 -6.42 -13.58 6.33
CA ILE A 36 -6.90 -13.46 4.94
C ILE A 36 -8.04 -12.45 4.78
N THR A 37 -8.80 -12.18 5.86
CA THR A 37 -9.91 -11.21 5.83
C THR A 37 -9.47 -9.78 6.16
N THR A 38 -8.26 -9.57 6.68
CA THR A 38 -7.73 -8.22 6.88
C THR A 38 -7.57 -7.53 5.55
N GLN A 39 -8.48 -6.63 5.25
CA GLN A 39 -8.36 -5.78 4.08
C GLN A 39 -7.15 -4.85 4.26
N VAL A 40 -6.19 -4.95 3.35
CA VAL A 40 -5.13 -3.95 3.26
C VAL A 40 -5.77 -2.63 2.87
N ILE A 41 -6.05 -1.79 3.85
CA ILE A 41 -6.60 -0.45 3.61
C ILE A 41 -5.54 0.31 2.83
N LYS A 42 -5.76 0.45 1.53
CA LYS A 42 -4.99 1.38 0.71
C LYS A 42 -5.40 2.79 1.12
N GLN A 43 -4.66 3.33 2.06
CA GLN A 43 -4.86 4.69 2.50
C GLN A 43 -4.48 5.60 1.32
N ALA A 44 -5.45 6.28 0.76
CA ALA A 44 -5.26 7.27 -0.29
C ALA A 44 -5.68 8.65 0.24
N VAL A 45 -4.88 9.65 -0.07
CA VAL A 45 -5.30 11.04 0.21
C VAL A 45 -6.56 11.32 -0.59
N PRO A 46 -7.65 11.80 0.02
CA PRO A 46 -8.87 12.13 -0.70
C PRO A 46 -8.62 13.32 -1.62
N ILE A 47 -8.76 13.11 -2.91
CA ILE A 47 -8.66 14.13 -3.95
C ILE A 47 -9.80 13.95 -4.95
N LYS A 48 -10.22 15.05 -5.55
CA LYS A 48 -11.13 15.01 -6.68
C LYS A 48 -10.30 15.08 -7.96
N LEU A 49 -10.31 13.99 -8.74
CA LEU A 49 -9.58 13.93 -9.99
C LEU A 49 -10.33 14.70 -11.09
N PRO A 50 -9.61 15.29 -12.06
CA PRO A 50 -10.21 15.88 -13.24
C PRO A 50 -10.83 14.78 -14.13
N ASP A 51 -11.95 15.11 -14.76
CA ASP A 51 -12.63 14.22 -15.71
C ASP A 51 -11.93 14.32 -17.07
N VAL A 52 -11.34 13.22 -17.53
CA VAL A 52 -10.66 13.12 -18.82
C VAL A 52 -10.94 11.77 -19.47
N ARG A 53 -10.77 11.68 -20.79
CA ARG A 53 -10.86 10.41 -21.51
C ARG A 53 -9.93 9.37 -20.92
N TYR A 54 -10.51 8.24 -20.56
CA TYR A 54 -9.80 7.14 -19.92
C TYR A 54 -8.96 6.37 -20.94
N GLU A 55 -7.65 6.33 -20.69
CA GLU A 55 -6.76 5.30 -21.22
C GLU A 55 -6.39 4.37 -20.08
N PRO A 56 -6.64 3.05 -20.19
CA PRO A 56 -6.33 2.13 -19.11
C PRO A 56 -4.82 2.07 -18.89
N THR A 57 -4.37 2.61 -17.77
CA THR A 57 -2.97 2.55 -17.38
C THR A 57 -2.73 1.27 -16.59
N MET A 58 -1.89 0.39 -17.11
CA MET A 58 -1.47 -0.82 -16.40
C MET A 58 -0.62 -0.44 -15.20
N THR A 59 -1.16 -0.58 -14.00
CA THR A 59 -0.43 -0.29 -12.77
C THR A 59 0.43 -1.48 -12.38
N LYS A 60 1.74 -1.36 -12.54
CA LYS A 60 2.71 -2.36 -12.09
C LYS A 60 3.11 -2.08 -10.62
N PRO A 61 3.49 -3.10 -9.83
CA PRO A 61 3.89 -2.92 -8.43
C PRO A 61 5.15 -2.08 -8.25
N GLU A 62 6.00 -1.99 -9.26
CA GLU A 62 7.20 -1.15 -9.29
C GLU A 62 6.89 0.32 -9.53
N ASN A 63 5.71 0.66 -10.07
CA ASN A 63 5.32 2.03 -10.38
C ASN A 63 5.19 2.89 -9.12
N VAL A 64 5.52 4.18 -9.29
CA VAL A 64 5.43 5.17 -8.23
C VAL A 64 4.15 5.96 -8.36
N SER A 65 3.36 6.03 -7.29
CA SER A 65 2.15 6.85 -7.26
C SER A 65 2.37 8.09 -6.40
N LEU A 66 2.23 9.26 -7.01
CA LEU A 66 2.31 10.56 -6.37
C LEU A 66 0.94 11.23 -6.36
N THR A 67 0.62 11.89 -5.26
CA THR A 67 -0.55 12.75 -5.16
C THR A 67 -0.09 14.19 -5.01
N VAL A 68 -0.58 15.08 -5.87
CA VAL A 68 -0.27 16.50 -5.85
C VAL A 68 -1.53 17.29 -5.55
N ARG A 69 -1.44 18.18 -4.58
CA ARG A 69 -2.56 19.01 -4.14
C ARG A 69 -2.10 20.46 -3.93
N GLY A 70 -2.98 21.39 -4.22
CA GLY A 70 -2.79 22.78 -3.86
C GLY A 70 -2.98 22.98 -2.36
N GLY A 71 -2.00 23.57 -1.70
CA GLY A 71 -2.08 23.94 -0.30
C GLY A 71 -2.51 25.39 -0.08
N PRO A 72 -2.70 25.79 1.19
CA PRO A 72 -3.05 27.17 1.53
C PRO A 72 -2.03 28.18 0.97
N GLY A 73 -2.50 29.33 0.51
CA GLY A 73 -1.62 30.37 -0.04
C GLY A 73 -0.95 30.03 -1.38
N GLY A 74 -1.47 29.05 -2.13
CA GLY A 74 -0.90 28.65 -3.42
C GLY A 74 0.38 27.82 -3.30
N SER A 75 0.65 27.26 -2.12
CA SER A 75 1.73 26.28 -1.91
C SER A 75 1.41 24.96 -2.61
N CYS A 76 2.44 24.17 -2.87
CA CYS A 76 2.30 22.84 -3.46
C CYS A 76 2.55 21.77 -2.41
N GLU A 77 1.62 20.86 -2.28
CA GLU A 77 1.76 19.69 -1.42
C GLU A 77 1.89 18.44 -2.28
N VAL A 78 2.99 17.71 -2.06
CA VAL A 78 3.25 16.45 -2.75
C VAL A 78 3.27 15.33 -1.73
N TYR A 79 2.58 14.25 -2.06
CA TYR A 79 2.50 13.07 -1.22
C TYR A 79 3.03 11.85 -1.98
N TRP A 80 3.90 11.10 -1.35
CA TRP A 80 4.31 9.78 -1.79
C TRP A 80 3.50 8.73 -1.03
N GLY A 81 2.52 8.16 -1.69
CA GLY A 81 1.49 7.38 -0.99
C GLY A 81 0.70 8.27 -0.04
N MET A 82 0.91 8.08 1.27
CA MET A 82 0.26 8.87 2.33
C MET A 82 1.15 9.92 2.96
N THR A 83 2.46 9.85 2.72
CA THR A 83 3.42 10.70 3.41
C THR A 83 3.63 11.99 2.61
N LYS A 84 3.38 13.13 3.25
CA LYS A 84 3.75 14.44 2.69
C LYS A 84 5.28 14.54 2.64
N ILE A 85 5.78 14.93 1.49
CA ILE A 85 7.22 15.04 1.25
C ILE A 85 7.58 16.40 0.66
N SER A 86 8.80 16.84 0.94
CA SER A 86 9.35 18.04 0.30
C SER A 86 9.83 17.72 -1.12
N GLN A 87 10.03 18.74 -1.93
CA GLN A 87 10.53 18.55 -3.30
C GLN A 87 11.92 17.89 -3.32
N LYS A 88 12.78 18.21 -2.34
CA LYS A 88 14.11 17.60 -2.20
C LYS A 88 14.01 16.12 -1.84
N ASP A 89 13.20 15.80 -0.84
CA ASP A 89 12.99 14.40 -0.41
C ASP A 89 12.31 13.57 -1.51
N LEU A 90 11.48 14.21 -2.35
CA LEU A 90 10.88 13.59 -3.52
C LEU A 90 11.95 13.11 -4.49
N LEU A 91 12.91 13.99 -4.83
CA LEU A 91 14.02 13.66 -5.73
C LEU A 91 14.85 12.51 -5.18
N ASP A 92 15.30 12.61 -3.93
CA ASP A 92 16.16 11.60 -3.29
C ASP A 92 15.44 10.23 -3.22
N ARG A 93 14.17 10.23 -2.89
CA ARG A 93 13.36 9.01 -2.82
C ARG A 93 13.10 8.40 -4.19
N ALA A 94 12.90 9.24 -5.21
CA ALA A 94 12.69 8.81 -6.58
C ALA A 94 13.95 8.17 -7.16
N VAL A 95 15.12 8.80 -6.97
CA VAL A 95 16.42 8.26 -7.38
C VAL A 95 16.68 6.91 -6.69
N LYS A 96 16.50 6.84 -5.37
CA LYS A 96 16.67 5.59 -4.62
C LYS A 96 15.76 4.47 -5.12
N LYS A 97 14.49 4.79 -5.42
CA LYS A 97 13.54 3.80 -5.96
C LYS A 97 14.01 3.26 -7.31
N LEU A 98 14.56 4.11 -8.17
CA LEU A 98 15.07 3.71 -9.46
C LEU A 98 16.35 2.86 -9.32
N GLU A 99 17.27 3.25 -8.45
CA GLU A 99 18.47 2.45 -8.14
C GLU A 99 18.13 1.06 -7.60
N ASP A 100 17.15 0.96 -6.69
CA ASP A 100 16.70 -0.31 -6.16
C ASP A 100 16.09 -1.21 -7.24
N GLN A 101 15.38 -0.60 -8.21
CA GLN A 101 14.85 -1.34 -9.36
C GLN A 101 15.97 -1.81 -10.29
N ILE A 102 16.95 -0.96 -10.58
CA ILE A 102 18.14 -1.32 -11.38
C ILE A 102 18.88 -2.51 -10.75
N LYS A 103 19.06 -2.50 -9.43
CA LYS A 103 19.69 -3.60 -8.70
C LYS A 103 18.90 -4.90 -8.79
N LYS A 104 17.55 -4.82 -8.70
CA LYS A 104 16.66 -5.99 -8.81
C LYS A 104 16.70 -6.64 -10.19
N VAL A 105 16.82 -5.85 -11.24
CA VAL A 105 16.88 -6.33 -12.63
C VAL A 105 18.28 -6.82 -13.02
N GLY A 106 19.28 -6.60 -12.15
CA GLY A 106 20.64 -7.07 -12.39
C GLY A 106 21.51 -6.09 -13.20
N GLY A 107 21.15 -4.82 -13.21
CA GLY A 107 21.95 -3.75 -13.83
C GLY A 107 21.22 -2.96 -14.91
N VAL A 108 21.81 -1.83 -15.28
CA VAL A 108 21.22 -0.87 -16.25
C VAL A 108 21.01 -1.51 -17.64
N GLN A 109 21.84 -2.48 -18.01
CA GLN A 109 21.78 -3.15 -19.32
C GLN A 109 20.53 -4.04 -19.51
N ASN A 110 19.90 -4.44 -18.41
CA ASN A 110 18.71 -5.30 -18.42
C ASN A 110 17.41 -4.50 -18.28
N ILE A 111 17.48 -3.19 -18.27
CA ILE A 111 16.30 -2.33 -18.19
C ILE A 111 15.66 -2.26 -19.57
N ASN A 112 14.40 -2.71 -19.63
CA ASN A 112 13.54 -2.65 -20.80
C ASN A 112 12.34 -1.74 -20.49
N GLU A 113 11.60 -1.35 -21.52
CA GLU A 113 10.35 -0.59 -21.35
C GLU A 113 9.31 -1.30 -20.43
N GLU A 114 9.37 -2.62 -20.34
CA GLU A 114 8.43 -3.41 -19.53
C GLU A 114 8.76 -3.40 -18.04
N ASN A 115 10.05 -3.35 -17.66
CA ASN A 115 10.48 -3.42 -16.27
C ASN A 115 10.96 -2.07 -15.72
N MET A 116 10.90 -1.01 -16.55
CA MET A 116 11.15 0.35 -16.10
C MET A 116 9.94 0.88 -15.31
N PRO A 117 10.15 1.41 -14.09
CA PRO A 117 9.07 1.96 -13.31
C PRO A 117 8.53 3.25 -13.91
N GLU A 118 7.22 3.41 -13.86
CA GLU A 118 6.53 4.62 -14.30
C GLU A 118 6.12 5.46 -13.09
N ALA A 119 6.12 6.77 -13.25
CA ALA A 119 5.59 7.68 -12.25
C ALA A 119 4.14 8.06 -12.59
N HIS A 120 3.21 7.72 -11.73
CA HIS A 120 1.80 8.04 -11.86
C HIS A 120 1.46 9.21 -10.96
N ILE A 121 1.06 10.33 -11.55
CA ILE A 121 0.69 11.55 -10.82
C ILE A 121 -0.82 11.67 -10.75
N ARG A 122 -1.33 11.81 -9.54
CA ARG A 122 -2.72 12.15 -9.23
C ARG A 122 -2.78 13.60 -8.83
N GLY A 123 -3.40 14.43 -9.64
CA GLY A 123 -3.63 15.84 -9.34
C GLY A 123 -5.08 16.08 -8.90
N ASP A 124 -5.28 16.85 -7.83
CA ASP A 124 -6.60 17.37 -7.50
C ASP A 124 -7.03 18.40 -8.55
N VAL A 125 -8.31 18.46 -8.90
CA VAL A 125 -8.87 19.35 -9.92
C VAL A 125 -8.57 20.83 -9.66
N ASN A 126 -8.44 21.23 -8.40
CA ASN A 126 -8.14 22.59 -7.99
C ASN A 126 -6.63 22.86 -7.80
N THR A 127 -5.78 21.90 -8.17
CA THR A 127 -4.34 22.05 -8.02
C THR A 127 -3.79 23.01 -9.07
N PRO A 128 -3.04 24.04 -8.67
CA PRO A 128 -2.36 24.90 -9.64
C PRO A 128 -1.42 24.10 -10.54
N TYR A 129 -1.48 24.36 -11.84
CA TYR A 129 -0.67 23.64 -12.84
C TYR A 129 0.83 23.67 -12.54
N LYS A 130 1.32 24.76 -11.94
CA LYS A 130 2.72 24.87 -11.49
C LYS A 130 3.15 23.73 -10.55
N CYS A 131 2.23 23.25 -9.68
CA CYS A 131 2.53 22.20 -8.73
C CYS A 131 2.66 20.85 -9.43
N ILE A 132 1.81 20.60 -10.40
CA ILE A 132 1.85 19.40 -11.22
C ILE A 132 3.12 19.39 -12.08
N GLY A 133 3.41 20.53 -12.74
CA GLY A 133 4.63 20.69 -13.54
C GLY A 133 5.92 20.49 -12.71
N ALA A 134 5.96 21.02 -11.49
CA ALA A 134 7.10 20.81 -10.60
C ALA A 134 7.30 19.33 -10.25
N ALA A 135 6.22 18.60 -9.97
CA ALA A 135 6.30 17.17 -9.70
C ALA A 135 6.79 16.38 -10.91
N ILE A 136 6.29 16.71 -12.12
CA ILE A 136 6.75 16.07 -13.39
C ILE A 136 8.24 16.28 -13.57
N ILE A 137 8.69 17.54 -13.50
CA ILE A 137 10.10 17.89 -13.71
C ILE A 137 10.99 17.15 -12.70
N THR A 138 10.57 17.10 -11.42
CA THR A 138 11.34 16.40 -10.38
C THR A 138 11.44 14.90 -10.67
N MET A 139 10.37 14.26 -11.13
CA MET A 139 10.40 12.84 -11.49
C MET A 139 11.26 12.57 -12.74
N GLN A 140 11.22 13.45 -13.72
CA GLN A 140 12.09 13.36 -14.89
C GLN A 140 13.56 13.56 -14.53
N GLN A 141 13.87 14.51 -13.65
CA GLN A 141 15.22 14.71 -13.12
C GLN A 141 15.74 13.49 -12.33
N ALA A 142 14.86 12.77 -11.66
CA ALA A 142 15.20 11.52 -11.00
C ALA A 142 15.45 10.35 -11.97
N GLY A 143 15.14 10.50 -13.27
CA GLY A 143 15.37 9.49 -14.30
C GLY A 143 14.13 8.70 -14.74
N PHE A 144 12.93 9.07 -14.28
CA PHE A 144 11.69 8.45 -14.75
C PHE A 144 11.37 8.94 -16.17
N GLN A 145 11.42 8.05 -17.15
CA GLN A 145 11.15 8.39 -18.55
C GLN A 145 9.65 8.49 -18.83
N ARG A 146 8.84 7.71 -18.11
CA ARG A 146 7.39 7.71 -18.25
C ARG A 146 6.72 8.30 -17.03
N VAL A 147 6.06 9.42 -17.25
CA VAL A 147 5.26 10.12 -16.21
C VAL A 147 3.83 10.21 -16.74
N GLY A 148 2.94 9.45 -16.15
CA GLY A 148 1.53 9.39 -16.51
C GLY A 148 0.64 10.11 -15.50
N PHE A 149 -0.52 10.57 -15.96
CA PHE A 149 -1.57 11.10 -15.10
C PHE A 149 -2.65 10.05 -14.88
N ILE A 150 -3.09 9.93 -13.63
CA ILE A 150 -4.28 9.16 -13.30
C ILE A 150 -5.44 10.13 -13.17
N SER A 151 -6.45 9.94 -14.01
CA SER A 151 -7.70 10.67 -14.01
C SER A 151 -8.87 9.76 -13.71
N GLU A 152 -10.00 10.34 -13.32
CA GLU A 152 -11.25 9.61 -13.16
C GLU A 152 -11.88 9.39 -14.55
N PRO A 153 -12.34 8.17 -14.89
CA PRO A 153 -13.04 7.96 -16.16
C PRO A 153 -14.34 8.76 -16.15
N PRO A 154 -14.76 9.30 -17.30
CA PRO A 154 -16.05 9.98 -17.40
C PRO A 154 -17.17 9.01 -16.99
N PRO A 155 -18.21 9.47 -16.27
CA PRO A 155 -19.35 8.64 -15.95
C PRO A 155 -19.94 8.10 -17.24
N LEU A 156 -20.14 6.78 -17.30
CA LEU A 156 -20.80 6.15 -18.45
C LEU A 156 -22.13 6.83 -18.67
N ALA A 157 -22.30 7.48 -19.82
CA ALA A 157 -23.54 8.15 -20.19
C ALA A 157 -24.66 7.11 -20.20
N GLY A 158 -25.49 7.07 -19.14
CA GLY A 158 -26.61 6.14 -19.02
C GLY A 158 -26.84 5.53 -17.62
N PHE A 159 -25.86 5.50 -16.72
CA PHE A 159 -26.08 5.07 -15.35
C PHE A 159 -26.30 6.28 -14.43
N ARG A 160 -27.52 6.82 -14.44
CA ARG A 160 -28.02 7.58 -13.29
C ARG A 160 -28.48 6.54 -12.27
N ALA A 161 -27.71 6.38 -11.19
CA ALA A 161 -28.22 5.72 -10.00
C ALA A 161 -29.35 6.63 -9.44
N ASN A 162 -30.58 6.15 -9.48
CA ASN A 162 -31.71 6.72 -8.75
C ASN A 162 -31.54 6.44 -7.26
#